data_351684030fff8eff7bd9589c2ddec2f4
#
_entry.id   351684030fff8eff7bd9589c2ddec2f4
#
_cell.length_a   1.000
_cell.length_b   1.000
_cell.length_c   1.000
_cell.angle_alpha   90.00
_cell.angle_beta   90.00
_cell.angle_gamma   90.00
#
_symmetry.space_group_name_H-M   'P 1'
#
loop_
_entity.id
_entity.type
_entity.pdbx_description
1 polymer ?
#
loop_
_entity_poly.entity_id
_entity_poly.type
_entity_poly.pdbx_seq_one_letter_code
_entity_poly.pdbx_strand_id
1 'polypeptide(L)'
;MLNDIGIIAASGELPLHVANFLEKKGIRFIVISIKGISSAKFKKSHNLYSIALGKGKEAIKILRKNSIKNIIFLGGLKKPNLIDLRPDLWSFFKIFNVLFFNITDNTVLSRVIRIFEREGFFVIGLKDISNDFFLKEGAYGKKYKLPHIRDREIIEYALKTVIHWTKKDLGQAAITSRDDIIRYEDNIGTDNLIKNVILNKKDRENSYLFIKIKKLHQDNRIDLPTFGISTLKYLVKTSIRYIILNADSTIIMDKKNTLENLKKYKKILLSIDIDYSTNNNCKIKYD
;
A
#
# COMPACT_ATOMS: atom_id res chain seq x y z
N MET A 1 5.44 14.93 19.16
CA MET A 1 4.51 14.78 18.02
C MET A 1 5.21 15.23 16.75
N LEU A 2 5.05 14.50 15.66
CA LEU A 2 5.57 14.93 14.36
C LEU A 2 4.76 16.16 13.90
N ASN A 3 5.41 17.27 13.70
CA ASN A 3 4.83 18.49 13.13
C ASN A 3 5.57 18.79 11.81
N ASP A 4 4.96 19.62 10.96
CA ASP A 4 5.57 20.09 9.71
C ASP A 4 5.89 18.97 8.72
N ILE A 5 4.82 18.35 8.17
CA ILE A 5 4.92 17.21 7.27
C ILE A 5 4.76 17.66 5.82
N GLY A 6 5.67 17.23 4.94
CA GLY A 6 5.56 17.35 3.49
C GLY A 6 5.03 16.05 2.88
N ILE A 7 3.84 16.08 2.30
CA ILE A 7 3.28 14.95 1.55
C ILE A 7 3.72 15.05 0.10
N ILE A 8 4.51 14.09 -0.38
CA ILE A 8 4.80 13.90 -1.81
C ILE A 8 3.73 12.97 -2.36
N ALA A 9 2.77 13.54 -3.09
CA ALA A 9 1.56 12.86 -3.51
C ALA A 9 1.67 12.36 -4.96
N ALA A 10 1.68 11.03 -5.11
CA ALA A 10 1.55 10.33 -6.39
C ALA A 10 0.09 9.91 -6.66
N SER A 11 -0.14 8.79 -7.34
CA SER A 11 -1.49 8.34 -7.73
C SER A 11 -2.26 7.72 -6.56
N GLY A 12 -3.59 7.65 -6.73
CA GLY A 12 -4.50 7.02 -5.77
C GLY A 12 -5.05 7.96 -4.70
N GLU A 13 -5.88 7.43 -3.83
CA GLU A 13 -6.63 8.19 -2.82
C GLU A 13 -5.88 8.34 -1.47
N LEU A 14 -4.84 7.53 -1.24
CA LEU A 14 -4.12 7.53 0.05
C LEU A 14 -3.55 8.91 0.42
N PRO A 15 -2.93 9.69 -0.51
CA PRO A 15 -2.43 11.02 -0.17
C PRO A 15 -3.52 11.95 0.37
N LEU A 16 -4.73 11.89 -0.21
CA LEU A 16 -5.87 12.70 0.24
C LEU A 16 -6.38 12.24 1.62
N HIS A 17 -6.46 10.93 1.85
CA HIS A 17 -6.86 10.39 3.15
C HIS A 17 -5.91 10.83 4.26
N VAL A 18 -4.59 10.82 4.00
CA VAL A 18 -3.59 11.27 4.97
C VAL A 18 -3.67 12.78 5.18
N ALA A 19 -3.82 13.58 4.12
CA ALA A 19 -4.00 15.02 4.23
C ALA A 19 -5.24 15.39 5.09
N ASN A 20 -6.38 14.75 4.85
CA ASN A 20 -7.59 14.94 5.67
C ASN A 20 -7.39 14.49 7.13
N PHE A 21 -6.63 13.43 7.37
CA PHE A 21 -6.29 12.99 8.72
C PHE A 21 -5.43 14.02 9.46
N LEU A 22 -4.39 14.53 8.82
CA LEU A 22 -3.51 15.56 9.39
C LEU A 22 -4.27 16.86 9.68
N GLU A 23 -5.11 17.32 8.73
CA GLU A 23 -6.00 18.47 8.90
C GLU A 23 -6.90 18.30 10.13
N LYS A 24 -7.57 17.14 10.26
CA LYS A 24 -8.44 16.83 11.41
C LYS A 24 -7.69 16.78 12.75
N LYS A 25 -6.42 16.40 12.73
CA LYS A 25 -5.56 16.36 13.93
C LYS A 25 -4.89 17.70 14.24
N GLY A 26 -5.08 18.73 13.40
CA GLY A 26 -4.43 20.03 13.56
C GLY A 26 -2.91 19.99 13.33
N ILE A 27 -2.40 18.97 12.64
CA ILE A 27 -0.99 18.84 12.31
C ILE A 27 -0.69 19.67 11.07
N ARG A 28 0.30 20.55 11.12
CA ARG A 28 0.69 21.38 9.99
C ARG A 28 1.33 20.53 8.89
N PHE A 29 0.91 20.73 7.65
CA PHE A 29 1.46 20.03 6.49
C PHE A 29 1.35 20.85 5.21
N ILE A 30 2.09 20.43 4.19
CA ILE A 30 1.93 20.84 2.80
C ILE A 30 1.79 19.61 1.91
N VAL A 31 1.21 19.79 0.73
CA VAL A 31 1.11 18.75 -0.29
C VAL A 31 1.87 19.17 -1.54
N ILE A 32 2.78 18.32 -2.02
CA ILE A 32 3.42 18.44 -3.32
C ILE A 32 2.85 17.33 -4.22
N SER A 33 1.92 17.70 -5.10
CA SER A 33 1.32 16.79 -6.07
C SER A 33 2.15 16.69 -7.34
N ILE A 34 2.26 15.49 -7.90
CA ILE A 34 2.99 15.26 -9.15
C ILE A 34 2.03 15.40 -10.31
N LYS A 35 2.27 16.40 -11.18
CA LYS A 35 1.44 16.70 -12.37
C LYS A 35 1.31 15.48 -13.26
N GLY A 36 0.07 15.20 -13.71
CA GLY A 36 -0.24 14.07 -14.58
C GLY A 36 -0.26 12.70 -13.91
N ILE A 37 0.14 12.61 -12.64
CA ILE A 37 0.16 11.36 -11.87
C ILE A 37 -0.79 11.41 -10.69
N SER A 38 -0.77 12.49 -9.91
CA SER A 38 -1.68 12.65 -8.77
C SER A 38 -3.12 12.81 -9.25
N SER A 39 -3.98 11.88 -8.87
CA SER A 39 -5.42 11.88 -9.19
C SER A 39 -6.29 12.44 -8.06
N ALA A 40 -5.72 12.66 -6.88
CA ALA A 40 -6.44 13.12 -5.71
C ALA A 40 -6.86 14.60 -5.83
N LYS A 41 -8.11 14.89 -5.47
CA LYS A 41 -8.65 16.26 -5.45
C LYS A 41 -8.43 16.90 -4.09
N PHE A 42 -7.29 17.54 -3.91
CA PHE A 42 -6.97 18.23 -2.68
C PHE A 42 -7.80 19.50 -2.48
N LYS A 43 -8.06 19.87 -1.21
CA LYS A 43 -8.72 21.12 -0.84
C LYS A 43 -7.74 22.29 -0.92
N LYS A 44 -8.25 23.52 -1.05
CA LYS A 44 -7.42 24.74 -0.97
C LYS A 44 -6.67 24.87 0.36
N SER A 45 -7.27 24.41 1.46
CA SER A 45 -6.69 24.38 2.81
C SER A 45 -5.44 23.49 2.96
N HIS A 46 -5.19 22.58 2.00
CA HIS A 46 -4.08 21.63 2.08
C HIS A 46 -2.72 22.19 1.65
N ASN A 47 -2.60 23.54 1.44
CA ASN A 47 -1.34 24.17 1.00
C ASN A 47 -0.69 23.38 -0.16
N LEU A 48 -1.41 23.32 -1.29
CA LEU A 48 -1.08 22.48 -2.43
C LEU A 48 -0.07 23.15 -3.36
N TYR A 49 1.00 22.46 -3.64
CA TYR A 49 1.95 22.74 -4.71
C TYR A 49 1.86 21.64 -5.78
N SER A 50 2.09 22.01 -7.03
CA SER A 50 2.03 21.03 -8.13
C SER A 50 3.28 21.14 -9.00
N ILE A 51 4.06 20.07 -9.07
CA ILE A 51 5.33 20.00 -9.81
C ILE A 51 5.31 18.88 -10.84
N ALA A 52 6.12 18.99 -11.90
CA ALA A 52 6.32 17.88 -12.82
C ALA A 52 7.20 16.80 -12.16
N LEU A 53 6.98 15.54 -12.57
CA LEU A 53 7.85 14.43 -12.17
C LEU A 53 9.27 14.72 -12.62
N GLY A 54 10.30 14.63 -12.04
CA GLY A 54 11.65 15.03 -12.45
C GLY A 54 12.08 16.42 -11.97
N LYS A 55 11.23 17.20 -11.32
CA LYS A 55 11.54 18.49 -10.75
C LYS A 55 11.91 18.40 -9.26
N GLY A 56 12.85 17.51 -8.92
CA GLY A 56 13.26 17.24 -7.55
C GLY A 56 13.85 18.48 -6.84
N LYS A 57 14.61 19.31 -7.55
CA LYS A 57 15.14 20.56 -7.00
C LYS A 57 14.04 21.54 -6.63
N GLU A 58 12.97 21.59 -7.42
CA GLU A 58 11.79 22.42 -7.12
C GLU A 58 11.07 21.92 -5.87
N ALA A 59 10.89 20.59 -5.72
CA ALA A 59 10.33 19.99 -4.51
C ALA A 59 11.13 20.40 -3.26
N ILE A 60 12.45 20.25 -3.31
CA ILE A 60 13.34 20.61 -2.21
C ILE A 60 13.21 22.10 -1.85
N LYS A 61 13.16 22.99 -2.86
CA LYS A 61 12.97 24.43 -2.65
C LYS A 61 11.65 24.75 -1.95
N ILE A 62 10.56 24.09 -2.37
CA ILE A 62 9.23 24.24 -1.75
C ILE A 62 9.27 23.76 -0.29
N LEU A 63 9.83 22.59 -0.02
CA LEU A 63 9.94 22.02 1.33
C LEU A 63 10.74 22.95 2.26
N ARG A 64 11.89 23.44 1.81
CA ARG A 64 12.74 24.38 2.59
C ARG A 64 12.05 25.71 2.85
N LYS A 65 11.38 26.30 1.83
CA LYS A 65 10.61 27.55 1.97
C LYS A 65 9.51 27.44 3.03
N ASN A 66 8.93 26.26 3.19
CA ASN A 66 7.88 25.99 4.17
C ASN A 66 8.42 25.42 5.49
N SER A 67 9.74 25.38 5.70
CA SER A 67 10.39 24.85 6.90
C SER A 67 10.04 23.38 7.18
N ILE A 68 9.72 22.60 6.15
CA ILE A 68 9.42 21.17 6.27
C ILE A 68 10.71 20.39 6.45
N LYS A 69 10.72 19.48 7.43
CA LYS A 69 11.82 18.53 7.66
C LYS A 69 11.38 17.09 7.48
N ASN A 70 10.15 16.76 7.86
CA ASN A 70 9.60 15.41 7.74
C ASN A 70 8.82 15.28 6.43
N ILE A 71 9.15 14.30 5.62
CA ILE A 71 8.46 14.05 4.35
C ILE A 71 7.94 12.62 4.27
N ILE A 72 6.79 12.46 3.66
CA ILE A 72 6.20 11.14 3.39
C ILE A 72 5.84 11.02 1.91
N PHE A 73 6.19 9.89 1.32
CA PHE A 73 5.81 9.54 -0.05
C PHE A 73 4.55 8.68 -0.03
N LEU A 74 3.51 9.12 -0.72
CA LEU A 74 2.22 8.44 -0.71
C LEU A 74 1.67 8.27 -2.13
N GLY A 75 1.09 7.09 -2.38
CA GLY A 75 0.49 6.72 -3.65
C GLY A 75 1.43 5.96 -4.58
N GLY A 76 0.86 5.34 -5.61
CA GLY A 76 1.60 4.53 -6.56
C GLY A 76 2.30 5.38 -7.64
N LEU A 77 3.53 5.04 -7.96
CA LEU A 77 4.23 5.53 -9.14
C LEU A 77 4.35 4.36 -10.13
N LYS A 78 3.62 4.42 -11.26
CA LYS A 78 3.93 3.56 -12.39
C LYS A 78 5.27 4.01 -12.97
N LYS A 79 6.06 3.07 -13.52
CA LYS A 79 7.31 3.42 -14.22
C LYS A 79 7.02 4.51 -15.25
N PRO A 80 7.58 5.72 -15.09
CA PRO A 80 7.38 6.77 -16.07
C PRO A 80 8.19 6.43 -17.33
N ASN A 81 7.66 6.78 -18.50
CA ASN A 81 8.51 6.86 -19.69
C ASN A 81 9.57 7.93 -19.46
N LEU A 82 10.82 7.60 -19.73
CA LEU A 82 11.96 8.52 -19.55
C LEU A 82 11.78 9.85 -20.31
N ILE A 83 11.07 9.81 -21.43
CA ILE A 83 10.77 10.96 -22.30
C ILE A 83 9.84 11.97 -21.60
N ASP A 84 8.96 11.50 -20.71
CA ASP A 84 7.99 12.33 -20.01
C ASP A 84 8.55 13.02 -18.75
N LEU A 85 9.70 12.58 -18.27
CA LEU A 85 10.29 13.05 -17.02
C LEU A 85 10.70 14.53 -17.04
N ARG A 86 11.15 15.07 -18.17
CA ARG A 86 11.67 16.46 -18.33
C ARG A 86 12.43 16.93 -17.08
N PRO A 87 13.48 16.18 -16.65
CA PRO A 87 14.17 16.47 -15.41
C PRO A 87 14.86 17.84 -15.48
N ASP A 88 14.92 18.55 -14.34
CA ASP A 88 15.89 19.64 -14.22
C ASP A 88 17.32 19.08 -14.18
N LEU A 89 18.32 19.92 -14.46
CA LEU A 89 19.73 19.49 -14.53
C LEU A 89 20.18 18.76 -13.25
N TRP A 90 19.76 19.23 -12.09
CA TRP A 90 20.09 18.62 -10.81
C TRP A 90 19.46 17.22 -10.67
N SER A 91 18.16 17.12 -10.99
CA SER A 91 17.44 15.82 -10.99
C SER A 91 17.98 14.89 -12.05
N PHE A 92 18.36 15.41 -13.22
CA PHE A 92 18.97 14.61 -14.29
C PHE A 92 20.23 13.92 -13.80
N PHE A 93 21.20 14.67 -13.23
CA PHE A 93 22.44 14.06 -12.74
C PHE A 93 22.20 13.10 -11.56
N LYS A 94 21.24 13.37 -10.68
CA LYS A 94 20.94 12.48 -9.55
C LYS A 94 20.12 11.26 -9.95
N ILE A 95 19.18 11.40 -10.89
CA ILE A 95 18.30 10.33 -11.35
C ILE A 95 18.96 9.50 -12.46
N PHE A 96 19.80 10.09 -13.29
CA PHE A 96 20.48 9.40 -14.40
C PHE A 96 21.25 8.18 -13.89
N ASN A 97 22.00 8.32 -12.81
CA ASN A 97 22.70 7.20 -12.16
C ASN A 97 21.73 6.15 -11.55
N VAL A 98 20.44 6.49 -11.42
CA VAL A 98 19.42 5.58 -10.88
C VAL A 98 18.75 4.76 -12.00
N LEU A 99 18.60 5.33 -13.19
CA LEU A 99 17.83 4.73 -14.28
C LEU A 99 18.64 3.86 -15.23
N PHE A 100 19.96 4.05 -15.30
CA PHE A 100 20.82 3.33 -16.24
C PHE A 100 21.27 1.94 -15.76
N PHE A 101 21.03 1.57 -14.52
CA PHE A 101 21.29 0.21 -14.05
C PHE A 101 19.97 -0.56 -13.96
N ASN A 102 19.91 -1.79 -14.48
CA ASN A 102 18.77 -2.73 -14.44
C ASN A 102 18.23 -2.90 -12.99
N ILE A 103 17.22 -2.11 -12.63
CA ILE A 103 16.85 -1.95 -11.22
C ILE A 103 15.33 -2.21 -11.07
N THR A 104 14.99 -3.02 -10.09
CA THR A 104 13.60 -3.26 -9.64
C THR A 104 12.97 -1.96 -9.09
N ASP A 105 11.65 -1.83 -9.15
CA ASP A 105 10.91 -0.64 -8.72
C ASP A 105 11.25 -0.22 -7.28
N ASN A 106 11.43 -1.19 -6.38
CA ASN A 106 11.82 -0.94 -4.99
C ASN A 106 13.17 -0.23 -4.86
N THR A 107 14.09 -0.48 -5.77
CA THR A 107 15.42 0.14 -5.78
C THR A 107 15.37 1.60 -6.24
N VAL A 108 14.51 1.95 -7.19
CA VAL A 108 14.34 3.32 -7.67
C VAL A 108 13.81 4.21 -6.54
N LEU A 109 12.75 3.78 -5.89
CA LEU A 109 12.12 4.55 -4.81
C LEU A 109 13.04 4.70 -3.60
N SER A 110 13.76 3.65 -3.21
CA SER A 110 14.77 3.70 -2.14
C SER A 110 15.91 4.69 -2.45
N ARG A 111 16.30 4.85 -3.72
CA ARG A 111 17.30 5.83 -4.12
C ARG A 111 16.75 7.26 -4.08
N VAL A 112 15.50 7.47 -4.49
CA VAL A 112 14.82 8.78 -4.34
C VAL A 112 14.80 9.18 -2.87
N ILE A 113 14.45 8.27 -1.97
CA ILE A 113 14.51 8.52 -0.52
C ILE A 113 15.89 8.99 -0.09
N ARG A 114 16.94 8.24 -0.43
CA ARG A 114 18.32 8.60 -0.08
C ARG A 114 18.74 9.99 -0.61
N ILE A 115 18.21 10.41 -1.77
CA ILE A 115 18.45 11.76 -2.29
C ILE A 115 17.87 12.81 -1.33
N PHE A 116 16.62 12.64 -0.89
CA PHE A 116 15.99 13.59 0.05
C PHE A 116 16.66 13.55 1.44
N GLU A 117 17.04 12.37 1.91
CA GLU A 117 17.79 12.21 3.18
C GLU A 117 19.14 12.94 3.13
N ARG A 118 19.88 12.85 2.02
CA ARG A 118 21.14 13.60 1.79
C ARG A 118 20.93 15.12 1.71
N GLU A 119 19.75 15.57 1.34
CA GLU A 119 19.35 16.99 1.35
C GLU A 119 18.87 17.48 2.73
N GLY A 120 18.92 16.60 3.75
CA GLY A 120 18.62 16.92 5.14
C GLY A 120 17.15 16.75 5.55
N PHE A 121 16.36 16.00 4.76
CA PHE A 121 14.99 15.66 5.13
C PHE A 121 14.93 14.29 5.82
N PHE A 122 13.96 14.14 6.72
CA PHE A 122 13.62 12.86 7.34
C PHE A 122 12.47 12.22 6.58
N VAL A 123 12.72 11.08 5.94
CA VAL A 123 11.66 10.30 5.27
C VAL A 123 10.98 9.42 6.31
N ILE A 124 9.71 9.72 6.57
CA ILE A 124 8.88 9.03 7.55
C ILE A 124 7.89 8.08 6.88
N GLY A 125 7.48 7.05 7.60
CA GLY A 125 6.41 6.14 7.21
C GLY A 125 5.05 6.54 7.79
N LEU A 126 3.98 5.91 7.30
CA LEU A 126 2.64 6.20 7.79
C LEU A 126 2.46 5.79 9.26
N LYS A 127 3.20 4.80 9.74
CA LYS A 127 3.24 4.40 11.17
C LYS A 127 3.75 5.51 12.08
N ASP A 128 4.71 6.29 11.62
CA ASP A 128 5.27 7.41 12.39
C ASP A 128 4.22 8.52 12.58
N ILE A 129 3.25 8.61 11.67
CA ILE A 129 2.12 9.54 11.76
C ILE A 129 1.05 8.99 12.70
N SER A 130 0.56 7.77 12.46
CA SER A 130 -0.46 7.13 13.30
C SER A 130 -0.63 5.64 13.00
N ASN A 131 -0.83 4.86 14.05
CA ASN A 131 -1.28 3.47 13.95
C ASN A 131 -2.76 3.34 13.55
N ASP A 132 -3.53 4.43 13.50
CA ASP A 132 -4.94 4.42 13.11
C ASP A 132 -5.16 3.93 11.68
N PHE A 133 -4.14 4.01 10.83
CA PHE A 133 -4.20 3.52 9.45
C PHE A 133 -4.09 2.00 9.33
N PHE A 134 -3.79 1.29 10.41
CA PHE A 134 -3.52 -0.14 10.40
C PHE A 134 -4.54 -0.91 11.25
N LEU A 135 -4.63 -2.21 11.02
CA LEU A 135 -5.31 -3.14 11.93
C LEU A 135 -4.25 -3.87 12.76
N LYS A 136 -4.51 -3.99 14.05
CA LYS A 136 -3.77 -4.91 14.90
C LYS A 136 -4.10 -6.36 14.53
N GLU A 137 -3.33 -7.30 15.04
CA GLU A 137 -3.66 -8.72 14.94
C GLU A 137 -5.07 -8.97 15.47
N GLY A 138 -5.80 -9.83 14.77
CA GLY A 138 -7.17 -10.18 15.16
C GLY A 138 -8.10 -10.36 13.95
N ALA A 139 -9.35 -10.67 14.27
CA ALA A 139 -10.37 -10.87 13.29
C ALA A 139 -11.41 -9.73 13.29
N TYR A 140 -11.89 -9.32 12.12
CA TYR A 140 -12.77 -8.19 11.90
C TYR A 140 -13.93 -8.56 10.96
N GLY A 141 -15.08 -7.89 11.10
CA GLY A 141 -16.24 -8.10 10.22
C GLY A 141 -17.43 -8.73 10.95
N LYS A 142 -18.04 -9.79 10.40
CA LYS A 142 -19.20 -10.46 11.00
C LYS A 142 -18.83 -11.06 12.37
N LYS A 143 -19.75 -11.04 13.36
CA LYS A 143 -19.58 -11.63 14.71
C LYS A 143 -18.81 -12.95 14.62
N TYR A 144 -17.68 -13.00 15.33
CA TYR A 144 -16.70 -14.07 15.23
C TYR A 144 -17.25 -15.43 15.64
N LYS A 145 -17.07 -16.38 14.77
CA LYS A 145 -16.51 -17.65 15.19
C LYS A 145 -15.13 -17.71 14.55
N LEU A 146 -14.11 -17.98 15.33
CA LEU A 146 -12.77 -18.32 14.83
C LEU A 146 -12.92 -19.30 13.66
N PRO A 147 -12.05 -19.25 12.67
CA PRO A 147 -12.08 -20.22 11.57
C PRO A 147 -12.13 -21.63 12.13
N HIS A 148 -12.96 -22.48 11.56
CA HIS A 148 -12.98 -23.90 11.88
C HIS A 148 -11.57 -24.48 11.71
N ILE A 149 -11.20 -25.56 12.40
CA ILE A 149 -9.87 -26.19 12.29
C ILE A 149 -9.47 -26.40 10.83
N ARG A 150 -10.36 -26.97 10.00
CA ARG A 150 -10.15 -27.09 8.55
C ARG A 150 -9.86 -25.76 7.84
N ASP A 151 -10.57 -24.69 8.19
CA ASP A 151 -10.35 -23.39 7.59
C ASP A 151 -8.97 -22.81 7.98
N ARG A 152 -8.48 -23.11 9.20
CA ARG A 152 -7.14 -22.71 9.67
C ARG A 152 -6.05 -23.40 8.85
N GLU A 153 -6.14 -24.70 8.63
CA GLU A 153 -5.19 -25.46 7.81
C GLU A 153 -5.11 -24.91 6.38
N ILE A 154 -6.27 -24.61 5.77
CA ILE A 154 -6.34 -23.99 4.44
C ILE A 154 -5.68 -22.62 4.44
N ILE A 155 -5.95 -21.78 5.44
CA ILE A 155 -5.37 -20.45 5.56
C ILE A 155 -3.85 -20.53 5.72
N GLU A 156 -3.36 -21.43 6.56
CA GLU A 156 -1.93 -21.62 6.79
C GLU A 156 -1.19 -22.10 5.54
N TYR A 157 -1.74 -23.08 4.85
CA TYR A 157 -1.18 -23.57 3.59
C TYR A 157 -1.11 -22.46 2.54
N ALA A 158 -2.23 -21.80 2.30
CA ALA A 158 -2.32 -20.71 1.32
C ALA A 158 -1.39 -19.54 1.67
N LEU A 159 -1.28 -19.19 2.96
CA LEU A 159 -0.42 -18.11 3.42
C LEU A 159 1.07 -18.46 3.19
N LYS A 160 1.51 -19.68 3.54
CA LYS A 160 2.88 -20.15 3.27
C LYS A 160 3.22 -20.09 1.79
N THR A 161 2.30 -20.50 0.93
CA THR A 161 2.46 -20.46 -0.53
C THR A 161 2.60 -19.02 -1.05
N VAL A 162 1.74 -18.11 -0.57
CA VAL A 162 1.77 -16.70 -0.98
C VAL A 162 3.02 -16.00 -0.44
N ILE A 163 3.46 -16.28 0.79
CA ILE A 163 4.71 -15.74 1.34
C ILE A 163 5.90 -16.17 0.48
N HIS A 164 5.98 -17.45 0.10
CA HIS A 164 7.04 -17.94 -0.78
C HIS A 164 7.05 -17.19 -2.13
N TRP A 165 5.87 -16.93 -2.68
CA TRP A 165 5.74 -16.19 -3.93
C TRP A 165 6.13 -14.71 -3.79
N THR A 166 5.76 -14.04 -2.68
CA THR A 166 6.15 -12.64 -2.44
C THR A 166 7.65 -12.42 -2.28
N LYS A 167 8.40 -13.47 -1.87
CA LYS A 167 9.87 -13.44 -1.83
C LYS A 167 10.50 -13.25 -3.22
N LYS A 168 9.80 -13.64 -4.29
CA LYS A 168 10.25 -13.47 -5.68
C LYS A 168 9.94 -12.09 -6.26
N ASP A 169 9.41 -11.16 -5.47
CA ASP A 169 9.03 -9.79 -5.85
C ASP A 169 7.99 -9.70 -6.99
N LEU A 170 7.21 -10.74 -7.21
CA LEU A 170 6.26 -10.84 -8.34
C LEU A 170 4.92 -10.16 -8.06
N GLY A 171 4.58 -9.87 -6.80
CA GLY A 171 3.33 -9.24 -6.38
C GLY A 171 3.07 -9.44 -4.89
N GLN A 172 1.93 -8.98 -4.40
CA GLN A 172 1.61 -9.00 -2.96
C GLN A 172 0.21 -9.53 -2.65
N ALA A 173 -0.59 -9.89 -3.67
CA ALA A 173 -1.93 -10.42 -3.47
C ALA A 173 -2.16 -11.71 -4.28
N ALA A 174 -3.02 -12.59 -3.73
CA ALA A 174 -3.46 -13.80 -4.38
C ALA A 174 -4.92 -14.12 -4.02
N ILE A 175 -5.59 -14.86 -4.90
CA ILE A 175 -6.90 -15.48 -4.64
C ILE A 175 -6.74 -16.98 -4.72
N THR A 176 -7.27 -17.68 -3.71
CA THR A 176 -7.17 -19.14 -3.60
C THR A 176 -8.55 -19.79 -3.61
N SER A 177 -8.60 -21.05 -4.05
CA SER A 177 -9.65 -21.99 -3.71
C SER A 177 -9.41 -22.57 -2.30
N ARG A 178 -10.07 -23.66 -1.95
CA ARG A 178 -9.75 -24.41 -0.73
C ARG A 178 -8.44 -25.18 -0.84
N ASP A 179 -8.08 -25.62 -2.04
CA ASP A 179 -7.03 -26.60 -2.24
C ASP A 179 -5.83 -26.04 -3.00
N ASP A 180 -5.98 -24.90 -3.70
CA ASP A 180 -4.92 -24.36 -4.55
C ASP A 180 -5.03 -22.84 -4.76
N ILE A 181 -4.00 -22.23 -5.33
CA ILE A 181 -4.00 -20.85 -5.78
C ILE A 181 -4.74 -20.74 -7.11
N ILE A 182 -5.79 -19.93 -7.15
CA ILE A 182 -6.52 -19.63 -8.38
C ILE A 182 -5.73 -18.66 -9.25
N ARG A 183 -5.31 -17.52 -8.65
CA ARG A 183 -4.56 -16.46 -9.35
C ARG A 183 -3.66 -15.69 -8.41
N TYR A 184 -2.53 -15.28 -8.94
CA TYR A 184 -1.66 -14.28 -8.33
C TYR A 184 -1.86 -12.90 -8.96
N GLU A 185 -1.51 -11.86 -8.20
CA GLU A 185 -1.41 -10.48 -8.70
C GLU A 185 -0.30 -10.38 -9.75
N ASP A 186 -0.60 -9.68 -10.83
CA ASP A 186 0.32 -9.34 -11.89
C ASP A 186 0.78 -7.86 -11.80
N ASN A 187 1.55 -7.41 -12.77
CA ASN A 187 2.03 -6.02 -12.87
C ASN A 187 0.90 -4.98 -13.05
N ILE A 188 -0.33 -5.42 -13.33
CA ILE A 188 -1.49 -4.54 -13.50
C ILE A 188 -2.17 -4.27 -12.15
N GLY A 189 -1.89 -5.09 -11.15
CA GLY A 189 -2.25 -4.86 -9.75
C GLY A 189 -3.52 -5.58 -9.27
N THR A 190 -3.81 -5.39 -7.98
CA THR A 190 -4.85 -6.12 -7.22
C THR A 190 -6.26 -6.01 -7.85
N ASP A 191 -6.64 -4.84 -8.36
CA ASP A 191 -7.97 -4.66 -8.96
C ASP A 191 -8.14 -5.52 -10.21
N ASN A 192 -7.08 -5.67 -11.01
CA ASN A 192 -7.09 -6.53 -12.19
C ASN A 192 -7.16 -8.00 -11.81
N LEU A 193 -6.40 -8.44 -10.81
CA LEU A 193 -6.51 -9.79 -10.23
C LEU A 193 -7.97 -10.14 -9.93
N ILE A 194 -8.67 -9.28 -9.17
CA ILE A 194 -10.05 -9.56 -8.75
C ILE A 194 -11.02 -9.53 -9.93
N LYS A 195 -10.86 -8.58 -10.86
CA LYS A 195 -11.68 -8.50 -12.07
C LYS A 195 -11.56 -9.77 -12.92
N ASN A 196 -10.35 -10.28 -13.11
CA ASN A 196 -10.12 -11.52 -13.86
C ASN A 196 -10.81 -12.72 -13.21
N VAL A 197 -10.81 -12.82 -11.88
CA VAL A 197 -11.54 -13.84 -11.15
C VAL A 197 -13.06 -13.67 -11.30
N ILE A 198 -13.58 -12.45 -11.27
CA ILE A 198 -15.02 -12.18 -11.45
C ILE A 198 -15.50 -12.58 -12.85
N LEU A 199 -14.70 -12.30 -13.88
CA LEU A 199 -15.04 -12.62 -15.29
C LEU A 199 -15.02 -14.11 -15.58
N ASN A 200 -14.19 -14.88 -14.89
CA ASN A 200 -14.18 -16.35 -15.01
C ASN A 200 -15.17 -16.96 -14.00
N LYS A 201 -16.26 -17.53 -14.48
CA LYS A 201 -17.32 -18.12 -13.63
C LYS A 201 -16.77 -19.17 -12.68
N LYS A 202 -15.93 -20.10 -13.17
CA LYS A 202 -15.32 -21.17 -12.36
C LYS A 202 -14.44 -20.58 -11.24
N ASP A 203 -13.56 -19.64 -11.57
CA ASP A 203 -12.68 -18.98 -10.60
C ASP A 203 -13.51 -18.24 -9.54
N ARG A 204 -14.56 -17.51 -9.97
CA ARG A 204 -15.44 -16.75 -9.09
C ARG A 204 -16.20 -17.64 -8.11
N GLU A 205 -16.71 -18.79 -8.55
CA GLU A 205 -17.49 -19.70 -7.72
C GLU A 205 -16.60 -20.51 -6.76
N ASN A 206 -15.37 -20.84 -7.17
CA ASN A 206 -14.43 -21.61 -6.36
C ASN A 206 -13.52 -20.75 -5.48
N SER A 207 -13.53 -19.43 -5.62
CA SER A 207 -12.70 -18.54 -4.81
C SER A 207 -13.05 -18.63 -3.32
N TYR A 208 -12.05 -18.77 -2.44
CA TYR A 208 -12.25 -18.98 -1.01
C TYR A 208 -11.55 -17.97 -0.13
N LEU A 209 -10.27 -17.68 -0.42
CA LEU A 209 -9.47 -16.70 0.30
C LEU A 209 -8.99 -15.60 -0.66
N PHE A 210 -8.92 -14.38 -0.13
CA PHE A 210 -8.12 -13.31 -0.70
C PHE A 210 -7.00 -13.00 0.29
N ILE A 211 -5.77 -13.05 -0.16
CA ILE A 211 -4.58 -12.78 0.65
C ILE A 211 -3.88 -11.57 0.08
N LYS A 212 -3.57 -10.57 0.93
CA LYS A 212 -2.74 -9.44 0.55
C LYS A 212 -1.77 -9.11 1.67
N ILE A 213 -0.48 -9.34 1.42
CA ILE A 213 0.59 -9.20 2.40
C ILE A 213 1.73 -8.37 1.81
N LYS A 214 2.55 -7.77 2.67
CA LYS A 214 3.72 -7.03 2.20
C LYS A 214 4.78 -7.97 1.63
N LYS A 215 5.60 -7.48 0.72
CA LYS A 215 6.77 -8.20 0.23
C LYS A 215 7.90 -8.14 1.27
N LEU A 216 8.74 -9.18 1.32
CA LEU A 216 9.78 -9.33 2.34
C LEU A 216 10.77 -8.15 2.40
N HIS A 217 11.21 -7.66 1.25
CA HIS A 217 12.25 -6.62 1.14
C HIS A 217 11.68 -5.21 0.91
N GLN A 218 10.39 -5.02 1.18
CA GLN A 218 9.71 -3.74 0.97
C GLN A 218 10.04 -2.74 2.09
N ASP A 219 10.40 -1.49 1.72
CA ASP A 219 10.60 -0.43 2.70
C ASP A 219 9.25 -0.04 3.31
N ASN A 220 9.12 -0.26 4.62
CA ASN A 220 7.88 0.00 5.37
C ASN A 220 7.45 1.47 5.37
N ARG A 221 8.32 2.39 4.96
CA ARG A 221 8.01 3.82 4.91
C ARG A 221 7.22 4.23 3.67
N ILE A 222 7.29 3.46 2.57
CA ILE A 222 6.87 3.97 1.27
C ILE A 222 5.95 3.07 0.44
N ASP A 223 6.01 1.76 0.59
CA ASP A 223 5.32 0.86 -0.33
C ASP A 223 4.53 -0.23 0.41
N LEU A 224 3.73 0.19 1.40
CA LEU A 224 2.87 -0.75 2.10
C LEU A 224 1.62 -1.09 1.27
N PRO A 225 1.16 -2.36 1.31
CA PRO A 225 -0.09 -2.75 0.69
C PRO A 225 -1.26 -1.95 1.27
N THR A 226 -2.23 -1.62 0.40
CA THR A 226 -3.45 -0.91 0.80
C THR A 226 -4.66 -1.82 0.61
N PHE A 227 -5.64 -1.68 1.50
CA PHE A 227 -6.95 -2.34 1.42
C PHE A 227 -8.05 -1.36 1.80
N GLY A 228 -9.20 -1.40 1.12
CA GLY A 228 -10.31 -0.51 1.42
C GLY A 228 -11.62 -0.95 0.78
N ILE A 229 -12.62 -0.07 0.89
CA ILE A 229 -13.97 -0.31 0.40
C ILE A 229 -14.03 -0.58 -1.11
N SER A 230 -13.15 0.03 -1.91
CA SER A 230 -13.07 -0.21 -3.35
C SER A 230 -12.74 -1.67 -3.65
N THR A 231 -11.69 -2.20 -3.04
CA THR A 231 -11.30 -3.62 -3.15
C THR A 231 -12.40 -4.54 -2.60
N LEU A 232 -12.96 -4.20 -1.44
CA LEU A 232 -14.04 -4.98 -0.82
C LEU A 232 -15.27 -5.10 -1.73
N LYS A 233 -15.68 -4.02 -2.40
CA LYS A 233 -16.81 -4.03 -3.37
C LYS A 233 -16.62 -5.00 -4.54
N TYR A 234 -15.38 -5.26 -4.95
CA TYR A 234 -15.09 -6.29 -5.94
C TYR A 234 -15.14 -7.69 -5.31
N LEU A 235 -14.53 -7.86 -4.14
CA LEU A 235 -14.49 -9.16 -3.46
C LEU A 235 -15.87 -9.71 -3.09
N VAL A 236 -16.86 -8.85 -2.86
CA VAL A 236 -18.24 -9.31 -2.59
C VAL A 236 -18.93 -9.94 -3.78
N LYS A 237 -18.41 -9.76 -5.00
CA LYS A 237 -18.91 -10.40 -6.24
C LYS A 237 -18.33 -11.81 -6.44
N THR A 238 -17.56 -12.30 -5.50
CA THR A 238 -16.90 -13.62 -5.52
C THR A 238 -17.35 -14.45 -4.31
N SER A 239 -17.06 -15.75 -4.32
CA SER A 239 -17.34 -16.66 -3.20
C SER A 239 -16.33 -16.52 -2.04
N ILE A 240 -15.40 -15.56 -2.11
CA ILE A 240 -14.39 -15.35 -1.07
C ILE A 240 -15.05 -15.19 0.30
N ARG A 241 -14.64 -16.03 1.24
CA ARG A 241 -15.10 -16.02 2.62
C ARG A 241 -14.18 -15.25 3.53
N TYR A 242 -12.86 -15.44 3.39
CA TYR A 242 -11.85 -14.83 4.23
C TYR A 242 -10.97 -13.87 3.45
N ILE A 243 -10.67 -12.75 4.07
CA ILE A 243 -9.72 -11.74 3.60
C ILE A 243 -8.56 -11.76 4.58
N ILE A 244 -7.36 -12.07 4.12
CA ILE A 244 -6.15 -12.17 4.95
C ILE A 244 -5.26 -10.98 4.65
N LEU A 245 -4.95 -10.18 5.66
CA LEU A 245 -4.07 -9.03 5.57
C LEU A 245 -2.95 -9.12 6.60
N ASN A 246 -1.82 -8.49 6.30
CA ASN A 246 -0.71 -8.39 7.22
C ASN A 246 -1.01 -7.34 8.32
N ALA A 247 -1.02 -7.77 9.57
CA ALA A 247 -1.19 -6.91 10.72
C ALA A 247 -0.12 -5.82 10.76
N ASP A 248 -0.50 -4.64 11.22
CA ASP A 248 0.39 -3.48 11.35
C ASP A 248 1.22 -3.12 10.10
N SER A 249 0.92 -3.73 8.95
CA SER A 249 1.67 -3.54 7.71
C SER A 249 0.79 -3.36 6.48
N THR A 250 -0.54 -3.54 6.59
CA THR A 250 -1.49 -3.21 5.52
C THR A 250 -2.25 -1.93 5.89
N ILE A 251 -2.19 -0.93 5.03
CA ILE A 251 -2.91 0.34 5.21
C ILE A 251 -4.40 0.11 4.92
N ILE A 252 -5.26 0.46 5.87
CA ILE A 252 -6.71 0.37 5.71
C ILE A 252 -7.26 1.74 5.34
N MET A 253 -7.70 1.86 4.09
CA MET A 253 -8.32 3.07 3.59
C MET A 253 -9.71 3.26 4.20
N ASP A 254 -10.00 4.46 4.73
CA ASP A 254 -11.27 4.76 5.41
C ASP A 254 -11.69 3.61 6.36
N LYS A 255 -10.88 3.39 7.38
CA LYS A 255 -10.95 2.23 8.28
C LYS A 255 -12.35 2.01 8.83
N LYS A 256 -13.02 3.09 9.29
CA LYS A 256 -14.37 2.99 9.85
C LYS A 256 -15.35 2.42 8.83
N ASN A 257 -15.44 3.06 7.66
CA ASN A 257 -16.35 2.65 6.59
C ASN A 257 -16.01 1.26 6.05
N THR A 258 -14.72 0.93 5.91
CA THR A 258 -14.27 -0.39 5.46
C THR A 258 -14.73 -1.49 6.44
N LEU A 259 -14.57 -1.29 7.76
CA LEU A 259 -14.98 -2.26 8.77
C LEU A 259 -16.53 -2.39 8.87
N GLU A 260 -17.27 -1.30 8.72
CA GLU A 260 -18.74 -1.32 8.66
C GLU A 260 -19.23 -2.13 7.44
N ASN A 261 -18.60 -1.94 6.28
CA ASN A 261 -18.94 -2.68 5.06
C ASN A 261 -18.53 -4.16 5.11
N LEU A 262 -17.46 -4.52 5.80
CA LEU A 262 -17.14 -5.93 6.07
C LEU A 262 -18.29 -6.62 6.82
N LYS A 263 -18.87 -5.97 7.85
CA LYS A 263 -20.05 -6.49 8.58
C LYS A 263 -21.26 -6.61 7.67
N LYS A 264 -21.56 -5.55 6.90
CA LYS A 264 -22.68 -5.50 5.95
C LYS A 264 -22.63 -6.63 4.94
N TYR A 265 -21.46 -6.87 4.35
CA TYR A 265 -21.27 -7.91 3.33
C TYR A 265 -20.95 -9.30 3.92
N LYS A 266 -21.01 -9.45 5.26
CA LYS A 266 -20.78 -10.72 5.96
C LYS A 266 -19.42 -11.37 5.60
N LYS A 267 -18.40 -10.56 5.29
CA LYS A 267 -17.02 -11.02 5.06
C LYS A 267 -16.24 -11.05 6.37
N ILE A 268 -15.26 -11.92 6.46
CA ILE A 268 -14.36 -12.06 7.61
C ILE A 268 -12.98 -11.61 7.14
N LEU A 269 -12.40 -10.62 7.84
CA LEU A 269 -11.05 -10.18 7.63
C LEU A 269 -10.20 -10.65 8.82
N LEU A 270 -9.13 -11.37 8.52
CA LEU A 270 -8.10 -11.76 9.49
C LEU A 270 -6.87 -10.89 9.25
N SER A 271 -6.51 -10.12 10.26
CA SER A 271 -5.27 -9.36 10.30
C SER A 271 -4.26 -10.20 11.06
N ILE A 272 -3.21 -10.67 10.35
CA ILE A 272 -2.29 -11.70 10.85
C ILE A 272 -0.90 -11.09 10.96
N ASP A 273 -0.24 -11.31 12.11
CA ASP A 273 1.18 -11.01 12.24
C ASP A 273 2.01 -12.08 11.53
N ILE A 274 2.87 -11.64 10.60
CA ILE A 274 3.70 -12.53 9.78
C ILE A 274 5.15 -12.29 10.14
N ASP A 275 5.76 -13.28 10.77
CA ASP A 275 7.20 -13.29 11.00
C ASP A 275 7.92 -13.76 9.73
N TYR A 276 8.60 -12.84 9.06
CA TYR A 276 9.39 -13.12 7.85
C TYR A 276 10.79 -13.65 8.17
N SER A 277 11.22 -13.65 9.44
CA SER A 277 12.57 -14.09 9.85
C SER A 277 12.70 -15.60 9.92
N THR A 278 11.62 -16.31 10.16
CA THR A 278 11.60 -17.77 10.21
C THR A 278 11.25 -18.34 8.85
N ASN A 279 12.15 -19.10 8.28
CA ASN A 279 12.09 -19.67 6.94
C ASN A 279 10.94 -20.66 6.70
N ASN A 280 9.81 -20.65 7.36
CA ASN A 280 8.60 -21.44 7.06
C ASN A 280 7.53 -21.47 8.16
N ASN A 281 7.65 -20.74 9.26
CA ASN A 281 6.66 -20.80 10.34
C ASN A 281 5.90 -19.46 10.48
N CYS A 282 4.81 -19.32 9.71
CA CYS A 282 3.79 -18.36 10.09
C CYS A 282 3.06 -18.93 11.31
N LYS A 283 3.33 -18.41 12.49
CA LYS A 283 2.46 -18.65 13.65
C LYS A 283 1.26 -17.72 13.51
N ILE A 284 0.14 -18.25 13.03
CA ILE A 284 -1.12 -17.55 13.05
C ILE A 284 -1.67 -17.68 14.47
N LYS A 285 -1.71 -16.59 15.21
CA LYS A 285 -2.44 -16.55 16.47
C LYS A 285 -3.90 -16.29 16.16
N TYR A 286 -4.74 -17.17 16.62
CA TYR A 286 -6.21 -17.10 16.45
C TYR A 286 -6.90 -16.67 17.75
N ASP A 287 -6.19 -15.99 18.65
CA ASP A 287 -6.70 -15.54 19.95
C ASP A 287 -7.70 -14.40 19.83
#